data_6c2669c412d1c5e80efafe6d36cc2267
#
_entry.id   6c2669c412d1c5e80efafe6d36cc2267
#
_cell.length_a   1.000
_cell.length_b   1.000
_cell.length_c   1.000
_cell.angle_alpha   90.00
_cell.angle_beta   90.00
_cell.angle_gamma   90.00
#
_symmetry.space_group_name_H-M   'P 1'
#
loop_
_entity.id
_entity.type
_entity.pdbx_description
1 polymer ?
#
loop_
_entity_poly.entity_id
_entity_poly.type
_entity_poly.pdbx_seq_one_letter_code
_entity_poly.pdbx_strand_id
1 'polypeptide(L)'
;MIKITYKLILLLGLLAMTVTSFAASEAEYGKVSKAWTLHADGSQEYRSSMELTLFTHTAMNSTYGESFIVYNPDFQTLKIHSSYTRQKDGTIVKTPDNAFVEVLPRFAADAPAYNQLKEMVVVHTGLELGATIYLDYSIITKPGYYPALDINERLQE
;
A
#
# COMPACT_ATOMS: atom_id res chain seq x y z
N MET A 1 -9.68 -30.37 -53.86
CA MET A 1 -10.45 -29.50 -52.92
C MET A 1 -10.22 -29.82 -51.44
N ILE A 2 -9.91 -31.06 -51.06
CA ILE A 2 -9.79 -31.46 -49.62
C ILE A 2 -8.56 -30.87 -48.91
N LYS A 3 -7.43 -30.62 -49.62
CA LYS A 3 -6.19 -30.09 -48.99
C LYS A 3 -6.25 -28.63 -48.52
N ILE A 4 -7.18 -27.83 -49.05
CA ILE A 4 -7.33 -26.40 -48.67
C ILE A 4 -8.11 -26.30 -47.36
N THR A 5 -9.08 -27.19 -47.14
CA THR A 5 -9.91 -27.24 -45.92
C THR A 5 -9.09 -27.57 -44.67
N TYR A 6 -8.12 -28.48 -44.75
CA TYR A 6 -7.26 -28.82 -43.59
C TYR A 6 -6.37 -27.66 -43.16
N LYS A 7 -5.81 -26.89 -44.12
CA LYS A 7 -4.99 -25.73 -43.81
C LYS A 7 -5.80 -24.60 -43.18
N LEU A 8 -7.06 -24.44 -43.62
CA LEU A 8 -7.96 -23.41 -43.05
C LEU A 8 -8.41 -23.78 -41.64
N ILE A 9 -8.71 -25.04 -41.38
CA ILE A 9 -9.10 -25.55 -40.04
C ILE A 9 -7.90 -25.49 -39.10
N LEU A 10 -6.69 -25.81 -39.58
CA LEU A 10 -5.47 -25.69 -38.76
C LEU A 10 -5.15 -24.24 -38.41
N LEU A 11 -5.34 -23.32 -39.34
CA LEU A 11 -5.13 -21.89 -39.13
C LEU A 11 -6.17 -21.31 -38.17
N LEU A 12 -7.43 -21.72 -38.27
CA LEU A 12 -8.51 -21.33 -37.36
C LEU A 12 -8.30 -21.90 -35.93
N GLY A 13 -7.79 -23.12 -35.82
CA GLY A 13 -7.42 -23.74 -34.55
C GLY A 13 -6.25 -23.05 -33.84
N LEU A 14 -5.26 -22.57 -34.62
CA LEU A 14 -4.13 -21.81 -34.08
C LEU A 14 -4.53 -20.39 -33.60
N LEU A 15 -5.52 -19.78 -34.27
CA LEU A 15 -6.03 -18.46 -33.89
C LEU A 15 -6.91 -18.52 -32.60
N ALA A 16 -7.53 -19.67 -32.34
CA ALA A 16 -8.34 -19.87 -31.14
C ALA A 16 -7.51 -20.11 -29.85
N MET A 17 -6.19 -20.27 -29.98
CA MET A 17 -5.27 -20.48 -28.86
C MET A 17 -4.58 -19.19 -28.37
N THR A 18 -5.04 -18.01 -28.76
CA THR A 18 -4.67 -16.80 -28.06
C THR A 18 -5.39 -16.77 -26.72
N VAL A 19 -4.92 -17.59 -25.78
CA VAL A 19 -5.28 -17.49 -24.37
C VAL A 19 -4.80 -16.12 -23.94
N THR A 20 -5.72 -15.19 -23.75
CA THR A 20 -5.43 -13.94 -23.05
C THR A 20 -5.02 -14.34 -21.64
N SER A 21 -3.72 -14.42 -21.41
CA SER A 21 -3.17 -14.56 -20.07
C SER A 21 -3.51 -13.26 -19.33
N PHE A 22 -4.61 -13.24 -18.60
CA PHE A 22 -4.82 -12.20 -17.59
C PHE A 22 -3.74 -12.44 -16.54
N ALA A 23 -2.79 -11.52 -16.43
CA ALA A 23 -1.88 -11.51 -15.32
C ALA A 23 -2.74 -11.39 -14.06
N ALA A 24 -2.72 -12.40 -13.20
CA ALA A 24 -3.41 -12.34 -11.93
C ALA A 24 -2.79 -11.18 -11.13
N SER A 25 -3.63 -10.33 -10.54
CA SER A 25 -3.16 -9.26 -9.67
C SER A 25 -2.35 -9.83 -8.51
N GLU A 26 -1.22 -9.21 -8.18
CA GLU A 26 -0.41 -9.62 -7.03
C GLU A 26 -1.09 -9.27 -5.70
N ALA A 27 -1.85 -8.17 -5.69
CA ALA A 27 -2.61 -7.68 -4.55
C ALA A 27 -3.78 -6.81 -5.03
N GLU A 28 -4.77 -6.60 -4.18
CA GLU A 28 -5.95 -5.79 -4.47
C GLU A 28 -6.31 -4.91 -3.28
N TYR A 29 -6.51 -3.62 -3.52
CA TYR A 29 -7.06 -2.70 -2.54
C TYR A 29 -8.57 -2.87 -2.45
N GLY A 30 -9.07 -3.48 -1.38
CA GLY A 30 -10.51 -3.58 -1.10
C GLY A 30 -11.09 -2.24 -0.66
N LYS A 31 -10.28 -1.43 0.05
CA LYS A 31 -10.67 -0.09 0.49
C LYS A 31 -9.45 0.80 0.66
N VAL A 32 -9.56 2.04 0.18
CA VAL A 32 -8.62 3.13 0.48
C VAL A 32 -9.45 4.34 0.87
N SER A 33 -9.10 4.96 2.00
CA SER A 33 -9.73 6.20 2.45
C SER A 33 -8.64 7.19 2.84
N LYS A 34 -8.73 8.42 2.34
CA LYS A 34 -7.83 9.52 2.67
C LYS A 34 -8.67 10.76 2.98
N ALA A 35 -8.37 11.39 4.10
CA ALA A 35 -9.11 12.56 4.57
C ALA A 35 -8.13 13.63 5.05
N TRP A 36 -8.42 14.88 4.70
CA TRP A 36 -7.72 16.07 5.18
C TRP A 36 -8.69 16.91 5.98
N THR A 37 -8.33 17.25 7.20
CA THR A 37 -9.14 18.05 8.10
C THR A 37 -8.33 19.24 8.57
N LEU A 38 -8.89 20.46 8.40
CA LEU A 38 -8.38 21.67 9.02
C LEU A 38 -9.19 21.91 10.30
N HIS A 39 -8.53 21.87 11.44
CA HIS A 39 -9.15 22.13 12.74
C HIS A 39 -9.26 23.62 13.04
N ALA A 40 -10.16 23.99 13.95
CA ALA A 40 -10.42 25.37 14.33
C ALA A 40 -9.21 26.08 14.97
N ASP A 41 -8.26 25.33 15.55
CA ASP A 41 -7.01 25.85 16.11
C ASP A 41 -5.92 26.06 15.04
N GLY A 42 -6.23 25.76 13.76
CA GLY A 42 -5.30 25.87 12.63
C GLY A 42 -4.39 24.65 12.45
N SER A 43 -4.53 23.61 13.27
CA SER A 43 -3.87 22.33 13.03
C SER A 43 -4.51 21.59 11.86
N GLN A 44 -3.73 20.75 11.19
CA GLN A 44 -4.19 19.96 10.04
C GLN A 44 -4.01 18.47 10.35
N GLU A 45 -5.00 17.66 10.00
CA GLU A 45 -4.90 16.21 10.10
C GLU A 45 -5.05 15.59 8.71
N TYR A 46 -4.05 14.82 8.31
CA TYR A 46 -4.15 13.86 7.23
C TYR A 46 -4.39 12.47 7.82
N ARG A 47 -5.52 11.84 7.51
CA ARG A 47 -5.81 10.46 7.90
C ARG A 47 -5.87 9.56 6.68
N SER A 48 -5.20 8.44 6.75
CA SER A 48 -5.19 7.40 5.71
C SER A 48 -5.56 6.06 6.32
N SER A 49 -6.45 5.34 5.65
CA SER A 49 -6.70 3.93 5.96
C SER A 49 -6.79 3.10 4.69
N MET A 50 -6.31 1.85 4.78
CA MET A 50 -6.33 0.91 3.66
C MET A 50 -6.67 -0.50 4.11
N GLU A 51 -7.30 -1.25 3.21
CA GLU A 51 -7.44 -2.70 3.23
C GLU A 51 -6.81 -3.24 1.95
N LEU A 52 -5.79 -4.09 2.08
CA LEU A 52 -5.04 -4.65 0.96
C LEU A 52 -4.97 -6.16 1.08
N THR A 53 -5.56 -6.87 0.12
CA THR A 53 -5.52 -8.34 0.06
C THR A 53 -4.36 -8.80 -0.81
N LEU A 54 -3.59 -9.79 -0.32
CA LEU A 54 -2.37 -10.28 -0.95
C LEU A 54 -2.61 -11.64 -1.61
N PHE A 55 -2.25 -11.78 -2.88
CA PHE A 55 -2.49 -13.01 -3.66
C PHE A 55 -1.22 -13.77 -4.02
N THR A 56 -0.04 -13.17 -3.87
CA THR A 56 1.24 -13.80 -4.24
C THR A 56 2.27 -13.71 -3.13
N HIS A 57 3.25 -14.62 -3.15
CA HIS A 57 4.40 -14.56 -2.23
C HIS A 57 5.27 -13.33 -2.47
N THR A 58 5.37 -12.85 -3.72
CA THR A 58 6.07 -11.61 -4.05
C THR A 58 5.41 -10.41 -3.38
N ALA A 59 4.06 -10.32 -3.45
CA ALA A 59 3.30 -9.28 -2.77
C ALA A 59 3.59 -9.26 -1.26
N MET A 60 3.62 -10.43 -0.62
CA MET A 60 3.87 -10.55 0.82
C MET A 60 5.30 -10.19 1.24
N ASN A 61 6.30 -10.67 0.47
CA ASN A 61 7.69 -10.65 0.93
C ASN A 61 8.50 -9.48 0.38
N SER A 62 8.06 -8.86 -0.72
CA SER A 62 8.87 -7.86 -1.41
C SER A 62 8.14 -6.53 -1.62
N THR A 63 6.81 -6.53 -1.77
CA THR A 63 6.09 -5.33 -2.20
C THR A 63 5.28 -4.70 -1.08
N TYR A 64 4.53 -5.52 -0.32
CA TYR A 64 3.54 -5.03 0.65
C TYR A 64 3.73 -5.59 2.06
N GLY A 65 4.83 -6.30 2.34
CA GLY A 65 5.15 -6.81 3.68
C GLY A 65 5.38 -5.71 4.71
N GLU A 66 5.67 -4.50 4.24
CA GLU A 66 5.93 -3.32 5.04
C GLU A 66 5.17 -2.12 4.49
N SER A 67 4.79 -1.18 5.38
CA SER A 67 4.28 0.14 5.01
C SER A 67 5.20 1.22 5.55
N PHE A 68 5.39 2.28 4.77
CA PHE A 68 6.33 3.36 5.05
C PHE A 68 5.58 4.69 5.18
N ILE A 69 5.72 5.37 6.33
CA ILE A 69 5.03 6.61 6.63
C ILE A 69 6.06 7.66 7.00
N VAL A 70 6.31 8.62 6.10
CA VAL A 70 7.27 9.70 6.33
C VAL A 70 6.57 10.89 6.99
N TYR A 71 7.18 11.46 8.03
CA TYR A 71 6.70 12.64 8.71
C TYR A 71 7.86 13.46 9.30
N ASN A 72 7.61 14.71 9.67
CA ASN A 72 8.59 15.57 10.32
C ASN A 72 8.22 15.78 11.81
N PRO A 73 8.91 15.17 12.78
CA PRO A 73 8.56 15.26 14.19
C PRO A 73 8.68 16.66 14.80
N ASP A 74 9.38 17.61 14.15
CA ASP A 74 9.50 18.99 14.62
C ASP A 74 8.14 19.69 14.66
N PHE A 75 7.27 19.37 13.68
CA PHE A 75 5.95 19.99 13.56
C PHE A 75 4.82 19.01 13.24
N GLN A 76 5.10 17.73 13.09
CA GLN A 76 4.11 16.68 12.86
C GLN A 76 4.13 15.61 13.95
N THR A 77 2.98 15.02 14.18
CA THR A 77 2.81 13.85 15.06
C THR A 77 2.15 12.75 14.27
N LEU A 78 2.81 11.59 14.21
CA LEU A 78 2.22 10.37 13.67
C LEU A 78 1.40 9.67 14.74
N LYS A 79 0.19 9.23 14.39
CA LYS A 79 -0.68 8.42 15.23
C LYS A 79 -1.17 7.21 14.46
N ILE A 80 -0.78 6.02 14.88
CA ILE A 80 -1.33 4.76 14.36
C ILE A 80 -2.62 4.48 15.14
N HIS A 81 -3.76 4.39 14.44
CA HIS A 81 -5.05 4.08 15.04
C HIS A 81 -5.28 2.57 15.10
N SER A 82 -4.89 1.87 14.04
CA SER A 82 -5.03 0.42 13.94
C SER A 82 -4.07 -0.15 12.91
N SER A 83 -3.46 -1.29 13.22
CA SER A 83 -2.68 -2.09 12.29
C SER A 83 -2.84 -3.57 12.62
N TYR A 84 -3.30 -4.35 11.64
CA TYR A 84 -3.48 -5.80 11.78
C TYR A 84 -3.56 -6.49 10.43
N THR A 85 -3.38 -7.80 10.44
CA THR A 85 -3.66 -8.67 9.30
C THR A 85 -4.86 -9.55 9.62
N ARG A 86 -5.84 -9.59 8.74
CA ARG A 86 -6.92 -10.57 8.75
C ARG A 86 -6.52 -11.72 7.85
N GLN A 87 -6.29 -12.90 8.43
CA GLN A 87 -5.96 -14.12 7.73
C GLN A 87 -7.16 -14.65 6.93
N LYS A 88 -6.91 -15.59 6.04
CA LYS A 88 -7.93 -16.15 5.15
C LYS A 88 -9.09 -16.84 5.92
N ASP A 89 -8.81 -17.40 7.08
CA ASP A 89 -9.81 -18.01 7.96
C ASP A 89 -10.56 -17.00 8.85
N GLY A 90 -10.24 -15.70 8.71
CA GLY A 90 -10.81 -14.62 9.50
C GLY A 90 -10.06 -14.29 10.80
N THR A 91 -9.01 -15.03 11.13
CA THR A 91 -8.18 -14.74 12.31
C THR A 91 -7.53 -13.36 12.19
N ILE A 92 -7.58 -12.57 13.27
CA ILE A 92 -6.97 -11.25 13.34
C ILE A 92 -5.62 -11.35 14.06
N VAL A 93 -4.56 -11.01 13.34
CA VAL A 93 -3.19 -10.90 13.87
C VAL A 93 -2.85 -9.42 14.00
N LYS A 94 -2.86 -8.88 15.22
CA LYS A 94 -2.47 -7.50 15.48
C LYS A 94 -0.98 -7.32 15.24
N THR A 95 -0.61 -6.19 14.64
CA THR A 95 0.78 -5.77 14.51
C THR A 95 1.37 -5.54 15.91
N PRO A 96 2.42 -6.27 16.32
CA PRO A 96 3.01 -6.11 17.64
C PRO A 96 3.84 -4.82 17.75
N ASP A 97 4.06 -4.33 18.97
CA ASP A 97 4.74 -3.04 19.20
C ASP A 97 6.16 -2.98 18.59
N ASN A 98 6.88 -4.08 18.59
CA ASN A 98 8.22 -4.18 17.98
C ASN A 98 8.25 -4.23 16.45
N ALA A 99 7.09 -4.26 15.81
CA ALA A 99 6.95 -4.18 14.35
C ALA A 99 6.73 -2.74 13.85
N PHE A 100 6.75 -1.76 14.75
CA PHE A 100 6.77 -0.34 14.43
C PHE A 100 8.19 0.19 14.64
N VAL A 101 8.90 0.47 13.55
CA VAL A 101 10.31 0.86 13.60
C VAL A 101 10.49 2.25 12.98
N GLU A 102 10.99 3.19 13.76
CA GLU A 102 11.28 4.54 13.26
C GLU A 102 12.72 4.64 12.76
N VAL A 103 12.88 5.05 11.52
CA VAL A 103 14.19 5.19 10.85
C VAL A 103 14.31 6.53 10.14
N LEU A 104 15.49 6.85 9.65
CA LEU A 104 15.69 7.92 8.67
C LEU A 104 15.21 7.43 7.29
N PRO A 105 14.40 8.20 6.56
CA PRO A 105 14.00 7.82 5.20
C PRO A 105 15.20 7.57 4.31
N ARG A 106 15.17 6.52 3.51
CA ARG A 106 16.29 6.13 2.66
C ARG A 106 16.78 7.26 1.73
N PHE A 107 15.85 8.04 1.18
CA PHE A 107 16.18 9.18 0.31
C PHE A 107 16.89 10.33 1.06
N ALA A 108 16.80 10.37 2.40
CA ALA A 108 17.44 11.38 3.24
C ALA A 108 18.86 10.98 3.69
N ALA A 109 19.27 9.72 3.47
CA ALA A 109 20.55 9.19 3.95
C ALA A 109 21.76 10.00 3.46
N ASP A 110 21.73 10.47 2.21
CA ASP A 110 22.79 11.27 1.59
C ASP A 110 22.41 12.76 1.47
N ALA A 111 21.37 13.20 2.16
CA ALA A 111 20.84 14.55 2.08
C ALA A 111 20.63 15.16 3.48
N PRO A 112 21.69 15.70 4.12
CA PRO A 112 21.65 16.20 5.50
C PRO A 112 20.56 17.23 5.79
N ALA A 113 20.10 17.97 4.77
CA ALA A 113 18.97 18.91 4.90
C ALA A 113 17.64 18.26 5.27
N TYR A 114 17.54 16.94 5.17
CA TYR A 114 16.32 16.15 5.48
C TYR A 114 16.49 15.24 6.70
N ASN A 115 17.56 15.40 7.49
CA ASN A 115 17.83 14.55 8.67
C ASN A 115 16.76 14.69 9.78
N GLN A 116 15.96 15.76 9.75
CA GLN A 116 14.82 15.93 10.66
C GLN A 116 13.62 15.02 10.31
N LEU A 117 13.59 14.45 9.11
CA LEU A 117 12.52 13.55 8.72
C LEU A 117 12.65 12.19 9.40
N LYS A 118 11.52 11.59 9.70
CA LYS A 118 11.38 10.23 10.18
C LYS A 118 10.50 9.42 9.26
N GLU A 119 10.80 8.15 9.16
CA GLU A 119 9.97 7.17 8.46
C GLU A 119 9.57 6.08 9.45
N MET A 120 8.28 5.95 9.68
CA MET A 120 7.73 4.81 10.41
C MET A 120 7.58 3.65 9.46
N VAL A 121 8.34 2.59 9.69
CA VAL A 121 8.18 1.30 9.02
C VAL A 121 7.23 0.46 9.85
N VAL A 122 6.10 0.08 9.24
CA VAL A 122 5.12 -0.83 9.85
C VAL A 122 5.30 -2.20 9.21
N VAL A 123 5.88 -3.15 9.95
CA VAL A 123 6.09 -4.52 9.48
C VAL A 123 4.81 -5.32 9.71
N HIS A 124 4.15 -5.73 8.62
CA HIS A 124 2.92 -6.51 8.71
C HIS A 124 3.21 -7.97 9.07
N THR A 125 2.56 -8.45 10.12
CA THR A 125 2.74 -9.81 10.66
C THR A 125 1.55 -10.70 10.37
N GLY A 126 1.74 -12.02 10.35
CA GLY A 126 0.66 -12.98 10.09
C GLY A 126 0.23 -13.04 8.62
N LEU A 127 1.11 -12.64 7.70
CA LEU A 127 0.83 -12.66 6.27
C LEU A 127 0.74 -14.09 5.73
N GLU A 128 -0.25 -14.32 4.88
CA GLU A 128 -0.44 -15.54 4.10
C GLU A 128 -1.15 -15.22 2.79
N LEU A 129 -1.20 -16.15 1.86
CA LEU A 129 -1.94 -15.96 0.61
C LEU A 129 -3.44 -15.80 0.86
N GLY A 130 -4.01 -14.69 0.42
CA GLY A 130 -5.39 -14.31 0.65
C GLY A 130 -5.62 -13.54 1.95
N ALA A 131 -4.56 -13.26 2.73
CA ALA A 131 -4.67 -12.36 3.89
C ALA A 131 -4.90 -10.91 3.46
N THR A 132 -5.59 -10.15 4.30
CA THR A 132 -5.84 -8.72 4.11
C THR A 132 -5.14 -7.92 5.18
N ILE A 133 -4.23 -7.04 4.77
CA ILE A 133 -3.59 -6.03 5.64
C ILE A 133 -4.60 -4.90 5.89
N TYR A 134 -4.71 -4.46 7.13
CA TYR A 134 -5.40 -3.24 7.53
C TYR A 134 -4.43 -2.29 8.22
N LEU A 135 -4.38 -1.04 7.74
CA LEU A 135 -3.59 0.03 8.36
C LEU A 135 -4.41 1.32 8.36
N ASP A 136 -4.49 1.98 9.52
CA ASP A 136 -5.17 3.26 9.73
C ASP A 136 -4.28 4.16 10.59
N TYR A 137 -3.92 5.33 10.06
CA TYR A 137 -3.07 6.30 10.74
C TYR A 137 -3.45 7.74 10.42
N SER A 138 -3.01 8.66 11.27
CA SER A 138 -3.08 10.10 11.05
C SER A 138 -1.71 10.74 11.18
N ILE A 139 -1.44 11.76 10.36
CA ILE A 139 -0.35 12.71 10.55
C ILE A 139 -1.00 14.05 10.91
N ILE A 140 -0.71 14.54 12.12
CA ILE A 140 -1.25 15.78 12.64
C ILE A 140 -0.15 16.85 12.57
N THR A 141 -0.39 17.91 11.81
CA THR A 141 0.52 19.05 11.65
C THR A 141 0.11 20.18 12.58
N LYS A 142 1.06 20.73 13.34
CA LYS A 142 0.86 21.86 14.27
C LYS A 142 0.34 23.11 13.55
N PRO A 143 -0.42 23.99 14.23
CA PRO A 143 -0.82 25.29 13.69
C PRO A 143 0.38 26.10 13.20
N GLY A 144 0.20 26.81 12.09
CA GLY A 144 1.25 27.67 11.50
C GLY A 144 2.22 26.96 10.56
N TYR A 145 2.13 25.62 10.44
CA TYR A 145 2.88 24.84 9.47
C TYR A 145 1.92 24.34 8.39
N TYR A 146 2.26 24.56 7.15
CA TYR A 146 1.42 24.22 6.01
C TYR A 146 2.21 23.31 5.06
N PRO A 147 2.21 21.98 5.28
CA PRO A 147 2.76 21.06 4.31
C PRO A 147 1.98 21.23 3.00
N ALA A 148 2.68 21.14 1.88
CA ALA A 148 2.02 21.19 0.58
C ALA A 148 0.95 20.07 0.53
N LEU A 149 -0.31 20.49 0.34
CA LEU A 149 -1.40 19.55 0.12
C LEU A 149 -1.31 19.09 -1.33
N ASP A 150 -0.50 18.06 -1.57
CA ASP A 150 -0.55 17.38 -2.85
C ASP A 150 -1.69 16.35 -2.81
N ILE A 151 -2.86 16.78 -3.29
CA ILE A 151 -4.06 15.94 -3.38
C ILE A 151 -4.06 15.16 -4.69
N ASN A 152 -3.01 15.30 -5.50
CA ASN A 152 -2.93 14.66 -6.82
C ASN A 152 -2.44 13.21 -6.70
N GLU A 153 -3.26 12.37 -6.07
CA GLU A 153 -3.00 10.96 -5.95
C GLU A 153 -3.61 10.19 -7.11
N ARG A 154 -2.76 9.58 -7.90
CA ARG A 154 -3.20 8.55 -8.85
C ARG A 154 -3.53 7.28 -8.07
N LEU A 155 -4.80 6.92 -8.04
CA LEU A 155 -5.18 5.54 -7.73
C LEU A 155 -4.62 4.68 -8.86
N GLN A 156 -3.67 3.82 -8.55
CA GLN A 156 -3.24 2.79 -9.50
C GLN A 156 -4.30 1.71 -9.48
N GLU A 157 -4.97 1.54 -10.63
CA GLU A 157 -5.86 0.41 -10.91
C GLU A 157 -5.05 -0.87 -11.10
#